data_1733f721d8206595751c3621e9276435
#
_entry.id   1733f721d8206595751c3621e9276435
#
_cell.length_a   1.000
_cell.length_b   1.000
_cell.length_c   1.000
_cell.angle_alpha   90.00
_cell.angle_beta   90.00
_cell.angle_gamma   90.00
#
_symmetry.space_group_name_H-M   'P 1'
#
loop_
_entity.id
_entity.type
_entity.pdbx_description
1 polymer ?
#
loop_
_entity_poly.entity_id
_entity_poly.type
_entity_poly.pdbx_seq_one_letter_code
_entity_poly.pdbx_strand_id
1 'polypeptide(L)'
;MHRANANAARCGFTLIELIVALALLALLMTGVYTTIRTSTQAAASGEALIDRTNRLRVTQELLRRQLSQALALPLRLVRGTNEAVFLEGERDMLTWVSVMPGYLGRGGPYVQQIALERDARSQDLVFRHAMLHDMDADRPFDDQKRPPVVLLEDVRSLRIEYRSYDDSGRLGDWQDRWNKPFQLPQLVRIKVEFERDSRQAWPDLVIPLLVDPGAGAINQAPNFGPRM
;
A
#
# COMPACT_ATOMS: atom_id res chain seq x y z
N MET A 1 49.65 -21.55 79.50
CA MET A 1 48.97 -20.68 78.55
C MET A 1 49.80 -20.60 77.24
N HIS A 2 49.53 -21.38 76.28
CA HIS A 2 50.19 -21.40 74.98
C HIS A 2 49.27 -20.82 73.95
N ARG A 3 49.55 -19.65 73.42
CA ARG A 3 48.85 -19.05 72.28
C ARG A 3 49.50 -19.59 71.00
N ALA A 4 48.75 -20.38 70.29
CA ALA A 4 49.11 -20.78 68.92
C ALA A 4 48.83 -19.62 68.00
N ASN A 5 49.90 -19.03 67.46
CA ASN A 5 49.79 -18.08 66.32
C ASN A 5 49.57 -18.87 65.05
N ALA A 6 48.33 -18.83 64.50
CA ALA A 6 48.06 -19.30 63.19
C ALA A 6 48.57 -18.27 62.18
N ASN A 7 49.76 -18.48 61.60
CA ASN A 7 50.22 -17.76 60.44
C ASN A 7 49.35 -18.19 59.19
N ALA A 8 48.36 -17.41 58.84
CA ALA A 8 47.68 -17.53 57.61
C ALA A 8 48.66 -17.25 56.46
N ALA A 9 49.06 -18.28 55.76
CA ALA A 9 49.85 -18.17 54.54
C ALA A 9 49.12 -17.28 53.53
N ARG A 10 49.64 -16.08 53.29
CA ARG A 10 49.19 -15.18 52.21
C ARG A 10 49.70 -15.78 50.91
N CYS A 11 48.85 -16.57 50.19
CA CYS A 11 49.12 -16.99 48.82
C CYS A 11 49.02 -15.74 47.93
N GLY A 12 50.12 -15.27 47.42
CA GLY A 12 50.15 -14.23 46.36
C GLY A 12 49.78 -14.82 45.00
N PHE A 13 49.03 -14.07 44.22
CA PHE A 13 48.73 -14.43 42.83
C PHE A 13 50.00 -14.52 41.97
N THR A 14 50.13 -15.53 41.16
CA THR A 14 51.23 -15.66 40.21
C THR A 14 50.91 -14.82 38.95
N LEU A 15 51.97 -14.30 38.31
CA LEU A 15 51.82 -13.48 37.10
C LEU A 15 51.14 -14.27 35.97
N ILE A 16 51.39 -15.59 35.87
CA ILE A 16 50.77 -16.44 34.91
C ILE A 16 49.28 -16.66 35.12
N GLU A 17 48.86 -16.74 36.40
CA GLU A 17 47.43 -16.86 36.74
C GLU A 17 46.62 -15.60 36.36
N LEU A 18 47.24 -14.39 36.51
CA LEU A 18 46.64 -13.15 36.05
C LEU A 18 46.50 -13.12 34.53
N ILE A 19 47.54 -13.52 33.79
CA ILE A 19 47.51 -13.57 32.31
C ILE A 19 46.42 -14.55 31.82
N VAL A 20 46.35 -15.73 32.39
CA VAL A 20 45.33 -16.73 32.04
C VAL A 20 43.94 -16.23 32.36
N ALA A 21 43.76 -15.60 33.54
CA ALA A 21 42.45 -15.03 33.89
C ALA A 21 42.01 -13.92 32.92
N LEU A 22 42.92 -13.02 32.51
CA LEU A 22 42.63 -11.99 31.53
C LEU A 22 42.34 -12.56 30.13
N ALA A 23 43.08 -13.60 29.72
CA ALA A 23 42.83 -14.27 28.45
C ALA A 23 41.45 -14.95 28.42
N LEU A 24 41.06 -15.64 29.50
CA LEU A 24 39.73 -16.22 29.63
C LEU A 24 38.63 -15.16 29.67
N LEU A 25 38.86 -14.07 30.36
CA LEU A 25 37.93 -12.93 30.43
C LEU A 25 37.73 -12.32 29.02
N ALA A 26 38.81 -12.12 28.27
CA ALA A 26 38.75 -11.59 26.90
C ALA A 26 37.96 -12.55 25.96
N LEU A 27 38.16 -13.85 26.12
CA LEU A 27 37.42 -14.86 25.36
C LEU A 27 35.91 -14.83 25.68
N LEU A 28 35.58 -14.75 26.97
CA LEU A 28 34.19 -14.63 27.42
C LEU A 28 33.54 -13.35 26.89
N MET A 29 34.22 -12.22 26.97
CA MET A 29 33.71 -10.94 26.46
C MET A 29 33.48 -10.98 24.97
N THR A 30 34.38 -11.62 24.21
CA THR A 30 34.19 -11.82 22.77
C THR A 30 32.94 -12.67 22.48
N GLY A 31 32.73 -13.74 23.22
CA GLY A 31 31.53 -14.59 23.10
C GLY A 31 30.23 -13.82 23.38
N VAL A 32 30.21 -13.05 24.47
CA VAL A 32 29.04 -12.21 24.81
C VAL A 32 28.79 -11.15 23.74
N TYR A 33 29.83 -10.46 23.27
CA TYR A 33 29.70 -9.44 22.23
C TYR A 33 29.12 -10.01 20.91
N THR A 34 29.62 -11.17 20.45
CA THR A 34 29.12 -11.80 19.23
C THR A 34 27.66 -12.23 19.39
N THR A 35 27.27 -12.75 20.55
CA THR A 35 25.88 -13.16 20.82
C THR A 35 24.94 -11.95 20.77
N ILE A 36 25.30 -10.86 21.42
CA ILE A 36 24.49 -9.61 21.41
C ILE A 36 24.35 -9.09 19.97
N ARG A 37 25.46 -9.01 19.24
CA ARG A 37 25.45 -8.54 17.84
C ARG A 37 24.55 -9.38 16.95
N THR A 38 24.66 -10.69 17.04
CA THR A 38 23.82 -11.61 16.24
C THR A 38 22.34 -11.48 16.61
N SER A 39 22.04 -11.36 17.91
CA SER A 39 20.67 -11.18 18.40
C SER A 39 20.05 -9.88 17.91
N THR A 40 20.78 -8.76 17.97
CA THR A 40 20.29 -7.46 17.48
C THR A 40 20.08 -7.44 15.97
N GLN A 41 20.97 -8.09 15.20
CA GLN A 41 20.80 -8.22 13.75
C GLN A 41 19.58 -9.07 13.39
N ALA A 42 19.36 -10.18 14.10
CA ALA A 42 18.20 -11.04 13.91
C ALA A 42 16.89 -10.30 14.24
N ALA A 43 16.86 -9.53 15.33
CA ALA A 43 15.72 -8.70 15.70
C ALA A 43 15.41 -7.64 14.64
N ALA A 44 16.40 -6.87 14.19
CA ALA A 44 16.23 -5.86 13.15
C ALA A 44 15.74 -6.45 11.82
N SER A 45 16.25 -7.64 11.43
CA SER A 45 15.76 -8.32 10.23
C SER A 45 14.33 -8.81 10.38
N GLY A 46 13.94 -9.26 11.58
CA GLY A 46 12.57 -9.66 11.91
C GLY A 46 11.60 -8.48 11.85
N GLU A 47 11.96 -7.35 12.44
CA GLU A 47 11.16 -6.11 12.40
C GLU A 47 10.96 -5.63 10.97
N ALA A 48 12.02 -5.57 10.15
CA ALA A 48 11.90 -5.16 8.75
C ALA A 48 10.95 -6.08 7.94
N LEU A 49 10.95 -7.39 8.22
CA LEU A 49 10.02 -8.32 7.58
C LEU A 49 8.57 -8.09 8.01
N ILE A 50 8.35 -7.85 9.30
CA ILE A 50 7.03 -7.53 9.87
C ILE A 50 6.50 -6.24 9.25
N ASP A 51 7.29 -5.19 9.18
CA ASP A 51 6.90 -3.90 8.62
C ASP A 51 6.52 -4.01 7.14
N ARG A 52 7.30 -4.75 6.35
CA ARG A 52 6.99 -5.01 4.94
C ARG A 52 5.66 -5.77 4.78
N THR A 53 5.47 -6.82 5.56
CA THR A 53 4.24 -7.62 5.51
C THR A 53 3.03 -6.81 5.95
N ASN A 54 3.19 -5.99 6.98
CA ASN A 54 2.14 -5.11 7.46
C ASN A 54 1.77 -4.04 6.42
N ARG A 55 2.75 -3.44 5.75
CA ARG A 55 2.53 -2.47 4.66
C ARG A 55 1.72 -3.09 3.52
N LEU A 56 2.06 -4.31 3.09
CA LEU A 56 1.28 -5.04 2.08
C LEU A 56 -0.19 -5.22 2.50
N ARG A 57 -0.41 -5.70 3.73
CA ARG A 57 -1.75 -5.92 4.26
C ARG A 57 -2.56 -4.63 4.35
N VAL A 58 -1.98 -3.57 4.88
CA VAL A 58 -2.63 -2.25 5.00
C VAL A 58 -2.98 -1.69 3.64
N THR A 59 -2.08 -1.82 2.65
CA THR A 59 -2.34 -1.41 1.27
C THR A 59 -3.50 -2.19 0.65
N GLN A 60 -3.54 -3.51 0.81
CA GLN A 60 -4.65 -4.33 0.30
C GLN A 60 -5.98 -3.95 0.95
N GLU A 61 -5.98 -3.73 2.26
CA GLU A 61 -7.18 -3.33 2.98
C GLU A 61 -7.67 -1.93 2.57
N LEU A 62 -6.74 -0.99 2.39
CA LEU A 62 -7.05 0.34 1.87
C LEU A 62 -7.72 0.24 0.49
N LEU A 63 -7.07 -0.45 -0.46
CA LEU A 63 -7.58 -0.59 -1.82
C LEU A 63 -8.92 -1.31 -1.85
N ARG A 64 -9.07 -2.38 -1.09
CA ARG A 64 -10.35 -3.10 -0.98
C ARG A 64 -11.45 -2.20 -0.47
N ARG A 65 -11.20 -1.45 0.61
CA ARG A 65 -12.18 -0.54 1.21
C ARG A 65 -12.55 0.60 0.26
N GLN A 66 -11.56 1.26 -0.32
CA GLN A 66 -11.78 2.43 -1.15
C GLN A 66 -12.47 2.08 -2.47
N LEU A 67 -12.10 0.97 -3.12
CA LEU A 67 -12.71 0.53 -4.37
C LEU A 67 -14.09 -0.10 -4.17
N SER A 68 -14.30 -0.87 -3.10
CA SER A 68 -15.64 -1.43 -2.82
C SER A 68 -16.68 -0.35 -2.51
N GLN A 69 -16.25 0.83 -2.08
CA GLN A 69 -17.08 2.01 -1.80
C GLN A 69 -17.01 3.05 -2.93
N ALA A 70 -16.59 2.64 -4.13
CA ALA A 70 -16.59 3.54 -5.28
C ALA A 70 -17.99 4.10 -5.54
N LEU A 71 -18.06 5.40 -5.82
CA LEU A 71 -19.30 6.10 -6.07
C LEU A 71 -19.47 6.35 -7.57
N ALA A 72 -20.69 6.16 -8.08
CA ALA A 72 -21.06 6.55 -9.45
C ALA A 72 -21.26 8.07 -9.53
N LEU A 73 -20.20 8.83 -9.21
CA LEU A 73 -20.13 10.27 -9.38
C LEU A 73 -19.18 10.62 -10.52
N PRO A 74 -19.51 11.61 -11.36
CA PRO A 74 -18.67 11.96 -12.50
C PRO A 74 -17.32 12.53 -12.05
N LEU A 75 -16.24 11.94 -12.55
CA LEU A 75 -14.88 12.50 -12.48
C LEU A 75 -14.79 13.78 -13.33
N ARG A 76 -15.36 13.71 -14.52
CA ARG A 76 -15.42 14.82 -15.49
C ARG A 76 -16.51 14.59 -16.51
N LEU A 77 -16.87 15.65 -17.22
CA LEU A 77 -17.75 15.59 -18.37
C LEU A 77 -16.90 15.62 -19.66
N VAL A 78 -17.27 14.80 -20.64
CA VAL A 78 -16.63 14.83 -21.95
C VAL A 78 -17.07 16.10 -22.69
N ARG A 79 -16.10 16.90 -23.13
CA ARG A 79 -16.38 18.13 -23.89
C ARG A 79 -17.08 17.78 -25.21
N GLY A 80 -18.25 18.37 -25.43
CA GLY A 80 -19.03 18.20 -26.66
C GLY A 80 -20.20 17.22 -26.57
N THR A 81 -20.12 16.16 -25.75
CA THR A 81 -21.22 15.19 -25.57
C THR A 81 -21.91 15.32 -24.22
N ASN A 82 -21.31 16.03 -23.26
CA ASN A 82 -21.75 16.10 -21.86
C ASN A 82 -21.87 14.72 -21.17
N GLU A 83 -21.24 13.69 -21.73
CA GLU A 83 -21.21 12.36 -21.12
C GLU A 83 -20.34 12.36 -19.88
N ALA A 84 -20.83 11.76 -18.80
CA ALA A 84 -20.15 11.73 -17.51
C ALA A 84 -19.19 10.55 -17.43
N VAL A 85 -17.90 10.78 -17.23
CA VAL A 85 -16.89 9.75 -16.98
C VAL A 85 -16.89 9.43 -15.48
N PHE A 86 -17.15 8.17 -15.10
CA PHE A 86 -17.21 7.73 -13.69
C PHE A 86 -15.93 7.03 -13.22
N LEU A 87 -15.19 6.43 -14.13
CA LEU A 87 -13.96 5.73 -13.84
C LEU A 87 -13.02 5.77 -15.04
N GLU A 88 -11.76 6.03 -14.79
CA GLU A 88 -10.70 5.92 -15.78
C GLU A 88 -9.77 4.78 -15.37
N GLY A 89 -9.78 3.71 -16.15
CA GLY A 89 -9.05 2.49 -15.89
C GLY A 89 -8.12 2.12 -17.02
N GLU A 90 -6.83 2.17 -16.73
CA GLU A 90 -5.73 1.69 -17.57
C GLU A 90 -5.10 0.47 -16.92
N ARG A 91 -4.10 -0.12 -17.58
CA ARG A 91 -3.40 -1.29 -17.08
C ARG A 91 -2.60 -1.03 -15.79
N ASP A 92 -2.04 0.16 -15.66
CA ASP A 92 -1.13 0.58 -14.58
C ASP A 92 -1.61 1.82 -13.84
N MET A 93 -2.82 2.27 -14.13
CA MET A 93 -3.45 3.41 -13.49
C MET A 93 -4.95 3.20 -13.35
N LEU A 94 -5.52 3.60 -12.22
CA LEU A 94 -6.96 3.57 -11.97
C LEU A 94 -7.38 4.82 -11.20
N THR A 95 -8.34 5.55 -11.75
CA THR A 95 -8.92 6.75 -11.13
C THR A 95 -10.43 6.53 -10.91
N TRP A 96 -10.89 6.78 -9.69
CA TRP A 96 -12.30 6.60 -9.28
C TRP A 96 -12.71 7.64 -8.24
N VAL A 97 -14.01 7.71 -7.93
CA VAL A 97 -14.53 8.52 -6.83
C VAL A 97 -14.92 7.61 -5.67
N SER A 98 -14.55 7.98 -4.45
CA SER A 98 -14.95 7.29 -3.23
C SER A 98 -14.99 8.26 -2.04
N VAL A 99 -15.51 7.82 -0.90
CA VAL A 99 -15.49 8.59 0.35
C VAL A 99 -14.20 8.25 1.11
N MET A 100 -13.47 9.28 1.53
CA MET A 100 -12.33 9.08 2.43
C MET A 100 -12.79 8.82 3.86
N PRO A 101 -12.10 7.96 4.63
CA PRO A 101 -12.36 7.80 6.05
C PRO A 101 -12.34 9.14 6.79
N GLY A 102 -13.26 9.36 7.75
CA GLY A 102 -13.45 10.64 8.40
C GLY A 102 -12.23 11.26 9.09
N TYR A 103 -11.26 10.43 9.48
CA TYR A 103 -9.97 10.87 10.04
C TYR A 103 -8.95 11.33 8.99
N LEU A 104 -9.15 11.01 7.70
CA LEU A 104 -8.30 11.41 6.58
C LEU A 104 -8.94 12.46 5.68
N GLY A 105 -10.27 12.62 5.75
CA GLY A 105 -11.04 13.51 4.90
C GLY A 105 -11.80 14.59 5.69
N ARG A 106 -12.09 15.71 5.01
CA ARG A 106 -12.93 16.78 5.55
C ARG A 106 -14.42 16.58 5.27
N GLY A 107 -14.80 15.33 4.90
CA GLY A 107 -16.15 14.99 4.43
C GLY A 107 -16.34 15.20 2.93
N GLY A 108 -17.31 14.49 2.32
CA GLY A 108 -17.60 14.55 0.91
C GLY A 108 -16.83 13.54 0.05
N PRO A 109 -17.12 13.49 -1.27
CA PRO A 109 -16.48 12.59 -2.21
C PRO A 109 -15.08 13.09 -2.61
N TYR A 110 -14.18 12.14 -2.79
CA TYR A 110 -12.81 12.36 -3.24
C TYR A 110 -12.56 11.62 -4.54
N VAL A 111 -11.87 12.27 -5.45
CA VAL A 111 -11.20 11.58 -6.55
C VAL A 111 -9.96 10.92 -5.99
N GLN A 112 -9.79 9.66 -6.30
CA GLN A 112 -8.69 8.84 -5.87
C GLN A 112 -8.02 8.20 -7.08
N GLN A 113 -6.72 8.03 -7.01
CA GLN A 113 -5.95 7.40 -8.07
C GLN A 113 -4.87 6.50 -7.47
N ILE A 114 -4.71 5.33 -8.05
CA ILE A 114 -3.49 4.53 -7.92
C ILE A 114 -2.78 4.51 -9.27
N ALA A 115 -1.47 4.64 -9.24
CA ALA A 115 -0.64 4.57 -10.44
C ALA A 115 0.73 3.98 -10.10
N LEU A 116 1.33 3.35 -11.10
CA LEU A 116 2.73 2.96 -11.03
C LEU A 116 3.60 4.14 -11.50
N GLU A 117 4.40 4.67 -10.61
CA GLU A 117 5.32 5.75 -10.92
C GLU A 117 6.75 5.28 -10.91
N ARG A 118 7.50 5.79 -11.86
CA ARG A 118 8.94 5.53 -11.95
C ARG A 118 9.70 6.74 -11.48
N ASP A 119 10.50 6.56 -10.45
CA ASP A 119 11.55 7.50 -10.08
C ASP A 119 12.90 7.03 -10.65
N ALA A 120 13.95 7.82 -10.48
CA ALA A 120 15.29 7.53 -11.03
C ALA A 120 15.85 6.16 -10.63
N ARG A 121 15.38 5.56 -9.55
CA ARG A 121 15.92 4.32 -8.94
C ARG A 121 14.93 3.21 -8.70
N SER A 122 13.62 3.51 -8.62
CA SER A 122 12.57 2.55 -8.28
C SER A 122 11.30 2.80 -9.09
N GLN A 123 10.42 1.81 -9.10
CA GLN A 123 9.02 1.98 -9.49
C GLN A 123 8.17 1.74 -8.25
N ASP A 124 7.31 2.69 -7.93
CA ASP A 124 6.51 2.65 -6.73
C ASP A 124 5.02 2.71 -7.07
N LEU A 125 4.22 1.95 -6.33
CA LEU A 125 2.76 2.10 -6.35
C LEU A 125 2.40 3.29 -5.49
N VAL A 126 1.87 4.33 -6.12
CA VAL A 126 1.47 5.57 -5.45
C VAL A 126 -0.04 5.74 -5.40
N PHE A 127 -0.50 6.44 -4.39
CA PHE A 127 -1.88 6.82 -4.19
C PHE A 127 -2.01 8.34 -4.12
N ARG A 128 -2.93 8.88 -4.91
CA ARG A 128 -3.32 10.29 -4.91
C ARG A 128 -4.77 10.44 -4.55
N HIS A 129 -5.10 11.57 -3.95
CA HIS A 129 -6.49 11.91 -3.69
C HIS A 129 -6.70 13.44 -3.67
N ALA A 130 -7.84 13.87 -4.17
CA ALA A 130 -8.27 15.26 -4.13
C ALA A 130 -9.78 15.34 -3.87
N MET A 131 -10.25 16.41 -3.26
CA MET A 131 -11.70 16.60 -3.11
C MET A 131 -12.34 16.79 -4.49
N LEU A 132 -13.45 16.10 -4.75
CA LEU A 132 -14.09 16.13 -6.06
C LEU A 132 -14.53 17.55 -6.48
N HIS A 133 -14.99 18.35 -5.53
CA HIS A 133 -15.49 19.71 -5.83
C HIS A 133 -14.36 20.74 -6.04
N ASP A 134 -13.15 20.48 -5.53
CA ASP A 134 -11.98 21.37 -5.66
C ASP A 134 -11.10 20.97 -6.86
N MET A 135 -11.50 19.94 -7.60
CA MET A 135 -10.72 19.34 -8.64
C MET A 135 -10.81 20.15 -9.94
N ASP A 136 -9.65 20.45 -10.54
CA ASP A 136 -9.59 20.85 -11.94
C ASP A 136 -9.73 19.61 -12.82
N ALA A 137 -10.70 19.60 -13.72
CA ALA A 137 -10.96 18.46 -14.61
C ALA A 137 -9.77 18.10 -15.52
N ASP A 138 -8.92 19.07 -15.85
CA ASP A 138 -7.74 18.86 -16.69
C ASP A 138 -6.49 18.47 -15.84
N ARG A 139 -6.48 18.80 -14.55
CA ARG A 139 -5.41 18.47 -13.58
C ARG A 139 -6.00 18.09 -12.22
N PRO A 140 -6.48 16.84 -12.09
CA PRO A 140 -7.19 16.43 -10.88
C PRO A 140 -6.31 16.41 -9.61
N PHE A 141 -5.00 16.29 -9.78
CA PHE A 141 -4.06 16.20 -8.66
C PHE A 141 -2.99 17.31 -8.78
N ASP A 142 -2.75 17.98 -7.66
CA ASP A 142 -1.68 18.97 -7.50
C ASP A 142 -0.64 18.40 -6.52
N ASP A 143 0.37 17.74 -7.08
CA ASP A 143 1.41 17.06 -6.29
C ASP A 143 2.28 18.05 -5.47
N GLN A 144 2.27 19.34 -5.82
CA GLN A 144 2.98 20.37 -5.03
C GLN A 144 2.21 20.69 -3.73
N LYS A 145 0.87 20.73 -3.81
CA LYS A 145 0.03 20.97 -2.63
C LYS A 145 -0.18 19.70 -1.80
N ARG A 146 -0.28 18.55 -2.47
CA ARG A 146 -0.52 17.26 -1.86
C ARG A 146 0.29 16.18 -2.56
N PRO A 147 1.50 15.87 -2.07
CA PRO A 147 2.35 14.86 -2.68
C PRO A 147 1.68 13.49 -2.66
N PRO A 148 1.95 12.64 -3.65
CA PRO A 148 1.47 11.28 -3.68
C PRO A 148 1.97 10.48 -2.48
N VAL A 149 1.15 9.57 -2.00
CA VAL A 149 1.50 8.64 -0.92
C VAL A 149 2.03 7.36 -1.51
N VAL A 150 3.27 6.99 -1.20
CA VAL A 150 3.84 5.71 -1.61
C VAL A 150 3.18 4.59 -0.80
N LEU A 151 2.45 3.72 -1.47
CA LEU A 151 1.83 2.53 -0.89
C LEU A 151 2.79 1.36 -0.82
N LEU A 152 3.47 1.07 -1.93
CA LEU A 152 4.44 -0.01 -2.08
C LEU A 152 5.66 0.48 -2.84
N GLU A 153 6.83 0.15 -2.34
CA GLU A 153 8.13 0.43 -2.95
C GLU A 153 8.62 -0.79 -3.75
N ASP A 154 9.54 -0.56 -4.70
CA ASP A 154 10.22 -1.60 -5.48
C ASP A 154 9.25 -2.50 -6.26
N VAL A 155 8.21 -1.93 -6.83
CA VAL A 155 7.23 -2.62 -7.67
C VAL A 155 7.78 -2.78 -9.07
N ARG A 156 7.91 -4.01 -9.54
CA ARG A 156 8.36 -4.33 -10.90
C ARG A 156 7.26 -4.09 -11.94
N SER A 157 6.04 -4.53 -11.64
CA SER A 157 4.88 -4.33 -12.52
C SER A 157 3.59 -4.22 -11.72
N LEU A 158 2.70 -3.39 -12.22
CA LEU A 158 1.31 -3.29 -11.81
C LEU A 158 0.44 -3.70 -12.99
N ARG A 159 -0.55 -4.56 -12.74
CA ARG A 159 -1.59 -4.86 -13.72
C ARG A 159 -2.95 -4.74 -13.06
N ILE A 160 -3.77 -3.87 -13.60
CA ILE A 160 -5.15 -3.67 -13.19
C ILE A 160 -6.04 -4.20 -14.32
N GLU A 161 -6.98 -5.06 -13.96
CA GLU A 161 -7.91 -5.69 -14.90
C GLU A 161 -9.33 -5.45 -14.44
N TYR A 162 -10.22 -5.27 -15.40
CA TYR A 162 -11.61 -4.89 -15.19
C TYR A 162 -12.55 -5.94 -15.75
N ARG A 163 -13.68 -6.16 -15.09
CA ARG A 163 -14.69 -7.11 -15.52
C ARG A 163 -16.09 -6.56 -15.26
N SER A 164 -16.99 -6.76 -16.20
CA SER A 164 -18.39 -6.34 -16.12
C SER A 164 -19.31 -7.39 -16.71
N TYR A 165 -20.61 -7.21 -16.52
CA TYR A 165 -21.59 -8.00 -17.23
C TYR A 165 -21.61 -7.63 -18.71
N ASP A 166 -21.83 -8.63 -19.55
CA ASP A 166 -22.15 -8.48 -20.97
C ASP A 166 -23.64 -8.14 -21.16
N ASP A 167 -24.05 -7.90 -22.40
CA ASP A 167 -25.45 -7.57 -22.74
C ASP A 167 -26.41 -8.71 -22.43
N SER A 168 -25.91 -9.94 -22.25
CA SER A 168 -26.69 -11.12 -21.87
C SER A 168 -26.78 -11.31 -20.33
N GLY A 169 -26.23 -10.40 -19.55
CA GLY A 169 -26.21 -10.48 -18.09
C GLY A 169 -25.21 -11.48 -17.54
N ARG A 170 -24.28 -12.01 -18.35
CA ARG A 170 -23.20 -12.89 -17.91
C ARG A 170 -21.93 -12.09 -17.67
N LEU A 171 -21.12 -12.56 -16.73
CA LEU A 171 -19.83 -11.96 -16.47
C LEU A 171 -18.90 -12.17 -17.67
N GLY A 172 -18.50 -11.05 -18.34
CA GLY A 172 -17.61 -11.06 -19.49
C GLY A 172 -16.16 -11.40 -19.12
N ASP A 173 -15.22 -11.23 -20.04
CA ASP A 173 -13.81 -11.48 -19.83
C ASP A 173 -13.11 -10.34 -19.09
N TRP A 174 -11.92 -10.61 -18.52
CA TRP A 174 -11.05 -9.60 -17.93
C TRP A 174 -10.41 -8.74 -19.03
N GLN A 175 -10.41 -7.42 -18.84
CA GLN A 175 -9.87 -6.44 -19.77
C GLN A 175 -8.78 -5.61 -19.06
N ASP A 176 -7.67 -5.35 -19.74
CA ASP A 176 -6.54 -4.53 -19.22
C ASP A 176 -6.84 -3.03 -19.24
N ARG A 177 -7.91 -2.62 -19.91
CA ARG A 177 -8.37 -1.23 -19.99
C ARG A 177 -9.87 -1.18 -19.83
N TRP A 178 -10.37 -0.19 -19.08
CA TRP A 178 -11.81 0.02 -18.95
C TRP A 178 -12.35 0.88 -20.10
N ASN A 179 -13.05 0.25 -21.02
CA ASN A 179 -13.55 0.88 -22.25
C ASN A 179 -14.99 1.43 -22.11
N LYS A 180 -15.59 1.33 -20.92
CA LYS A 180 -16.94 1.83 -20.62
C LYS A 180 -16.88 2.94 -19.57
N PRO A 181 -16.28 4.12 -19.86
CA PRO A 181 -16.02 5.15 -18.86
C PRO A 181 -17.29 5.70 -18.20
N PHE A 182 -18.45 5.53 -18.85
CA PHE A 182 -19.78 5.96 -18.38
C PHE A 182 -20.44 4.96 -17.41
N GLN A 183 -19.76 3.90 -17.07
CA GLN A 183 -20.20 2.85 -16.15
C GLN A 183 -19.06 2.48 -15.21
N LEU A 184 -19.39 1.88 -14.06
CA LEU A 184 -18.41 1.27 -13.19
C LEU A 184 -18.27 -0.22 -13.51
N PRO A 185 -17.05 -0.79 -13.44
CA PRO A 185 -16.88 -2.23 -13.56
C PRO A 185 -17.48 -2.94 -12.35
N GLN A 186 -17.89 -4.20 -12.52
CA GLN A 186 -18.36 -5.03 -11.41
C GLN A 186 -17.22 -5.53 -10.54
N LEU A 187 -16.09 -5.84 -11.18
CA LEU A 187 -14.91 -6.37 -10.52
C LEU A 187 -13.68 -5.65 -11.04
N VAL A 188 -12.78 -5.33 -10.11
CA VAL A 188 -11.43 -4.86 -10.39
C VAL A 188 -10.45 -5.86 -9.79
N ARG A 189 -9.48 -6.29 -10.57
CA ARG A 189 -8.39 -7.15 -10.13
C ARG A 189 -7.07 -6.41 -10.19
N ILE A 190 -6.34 -6.41 -9.09
CA ILE A 190 -5.06 -5.74 -8.95
C ILE A 190 -3.99 -6.78 -8.70
N LYS A 191 -3.03 -6.87 -9.61
CA LYS A 191 -1.85 -7.73 -9.53
C LYS A 191 -0.62 -6.87 -9.41
N VAL A 192 0.23 -7.18 -8.45
CA VAL A 192 1.51 -6.50 -8.22
C VAL A 192 2.61 -7.54 -8.25
N GLU A 193 3.64 -7.28 -9.03
CA GLU A 193 4.88 -8.05 -9.03
C GLU A 193 5.99 -7.19 -8.46
N PHE A 194 6.78 -7.74 -7.55
CA PHE A 194 7.96 -7.08 -6.99
C PHE A 194 9.23 -7.48 -7.72
N GLU A 195 10.30 -6.76 -7.51
CA GLU A 195 11.61 -7.13 -8.02
C GLU A 195 12.02 -8.53 -7.54
N ARG A 196 12.83 -9.26 -8.36
CA ARG A 196 13.11 -10.69 -8.16
C ARG A 196 13.76 -11.03 -6.82
N ASP A 197 14.51 -10.09 -6.24
CA ASP A 197 15.17 -10.27 -4.94
C ASP A 197 14.24 -10.00 -3.74
N SER A 198 13.05 -9.51 -4.01
CA SER A 198 12.03 -9.28 -3.01
C SER A 198 11.38 -10.61 -2.61
N ARG A 199 11.42 -10.94 -1.33
CA ARG A 199 10.67 -12.08 -0.76
C ARG A 199 9.17 -11.75 -0.56
N GLN A 200 8.67 -10.68 -1.19
CA GLN A 200 7.29 -10.24 -1.08
C GLN A 200 6.42 -10.97 -2.10
N ALA A 201 5.24 -11.39 -1.67
CA ALA A 201 4.22 -11.96 -2.54
C ALA A 201 2.94 -11.16 -2.42
N TRP A 202 2.40 -10.73 -3.56
CA TRP A 202 1.08 -10.11 -3.62
C TRP A 202 0.08 -11.14 -4.13
N PRO A 203 -0.92 -11.52 -3.33
CA PRO A 203 -2.00 -12.36 -3.84
C PRO A 203 -2.89 -11.56 -4.81
N ASP A 204 -3.52 -12.24 -5.76
CA ASP A 204 -4.48 -11.59 -6.66
C ASP A 204 -5.59 -10.91 -5.85
N LEU A 205 -5.64 -9.59 -5.89
CA LEU A 205 -6.63 -8.82 -5.16
C LEU A 205 -7.82 -8.53 -6.08
N VAL A 206 -8.89 -9.31 -5.92
CA VAL A 206 -10.14 -9.10 -6.64
C VAL A 206 -11.12 -8.37 -5.74
N ILE A 207 -11.64 -7.24 -6.22
CA ILE A 207 -12.50 -6.33 -5.46
C ILE A 207 -13.81 -6.12 -6.23
N PRO A 208 -14.96 -6.49 -5.64
CA PRO A 208 -16.26 -6.11 -6.18
C PRO A 208 -16.53 -4.63 -5.89
N LEU A 209 -17.01 -3.90 -6.88
CA LEU A 209 -17.56 -2.56 -6.68
C LEU A 209 -19.03 -2.72 -6.31
N LEU A 210 -19.39 -2.25 -5.12
CA LEU A 210 -20.76 -2.39 -4.56
C LEU A 210 -21.69 -1.31 -5.13
N VAL A 211 -21.71 -1.14 -6.45
CA VAL A 211 -22.55 -0.17 -7.14
C VAL A 211 -23.55 -0.89 -7.99
N ASP A 212 -24.79 -0.40 -7.99
CA ASP A 212 -25.82 -0.87 -8.91
C ASP A 212 -25.30 -0.69 -10.35
N PRO A 213 -25.29 -1.73 -11.19
CA PRO A 213 -24.87 -1.65 -12.59
C PRO A 213 -25.58 -0.56 -13.39
N GLY A 214 -26.78 -0.17 -12.97
CA GLY A 214 -27.59 0.90 -13.55
C GLY A 214 -27.34 2.30 -12.98
N ALA A 215 -26.55 2.46 -11.93
CA ALA A 215 -26.38 3.75 -11.25
C ALA A 215 -25.73 4.85 -12.11
N GLY A 216 -25.00 4.46 -13.18
CA GLY A 216 -24.45 5.39 -14.18
C GLY A 216 -25.43 5.71 -15.33
N ALA A 217 -26.50 4.95 -15.49
CA ALA A 217 -27.45 5.10 -16.60
C ALA A 217 -28.53 6.17 -16.35
N ILE A 218 -28.54 6.82 -15.19
CA ILE A 218 -29.58 7.81 -14.81
C ILE A 218 -29.23 9.22 -15.36
N ASN A 219 -28.79 9.34 -16.58
CA ASN A 219 -28.69 10.64 -17.23
C ASN A 219 -29.55 10.79 -18.48
N GLN A 220 -30.70 10.13 -18.51
CA GLN A 220 -31.83 10.67 -19.24
C GLN A 220 -32.63 11.55 -18.25
N ALA A 221 -32.30 12.84 -18.21
CA ALA A 221 -33.16 13.81 -17.57
C ALA A 221 -34.59 13.57 -18.07
N PRO A 222 -35.58 13.41 -17.18
CA PRO A 222 -36.98 13.31 -17.64
C PRO A 222 -37.26 14.58 -18.43
N ASN A 223 -37.59 14.40 -19.70
CA ASN A 223 -37.98 15.47 -20.59
C ASN A 223 -39.32 16.02 -20.10
N PHE A 224 -39.26 17.01 -19.24
CA PHE A 224 -40.44 17.80 -18.90
C PHE A 224 -40.75 18.73 -20.08
N GLY A 225 -41.31 18.14 -21.17
CA GLY A 225 -41.92 18.96 -22.19
C GLY A 225 -42.99 19.86 -21.60
N PRO A 226 -43.15 21.09 -22.12
CA PRO A 226 -44.19 21.98 -21.64
C PRO A 226 -45.55 21.33 -21.80
N ARG A 227 -46.30 21.20 -20.70
CA ARG A 227 -47.72 20.83 -20.74
C ARG A 227 -48.46 22.05 -21.33
N MET A 228 -49.02 21.85 -22.53
CA MET A 228 -50.04 22.73 -23.08
C MET A 228 -51.35 22.57 -22.30
#